data_df82d3895b2187544b7a78079a8191c9
#
_entry.id   df82d3895b2187544b7a78079a8191c9
#
_cell.length_a   1.000
_cell.length_b   1.000
_cell.length_c   1.000
_cell.angle_alpha   90.00
_cell.angle_beta   90.00
_cell.angle_gamma   90.00
#
_symmetry.space_group_name_H-M   'P 1'
#
loop_
_entity.id
_entity.type
_entity.pdbx_description
1 polymer ?
#
loop_
_entity_poly.entity_id
_entity_poly.type
_entity_poly.pdbx_seq_one_letter_code
_entity_poly.pdbx_strand_id
1 'polypeptide(L)'
;KWRRKRGRVDGSLEILLKIKNTKDYMVRPDKWWVERGIIGRSLIYKKKYKTAYKIVSNHAMTEGADYAEAEWMSGWIALSFLKNAQQAENHFLNFYRNVSYPISLSRGSYWLGKTYEKIGDIENSNKWFLEGSKYLTTYYGQLSHMKVKPQEKFELDKLMFVDDDYEQEFYSKKLVAI
;
A
#
# COMPACT_ATOMS: atom_id res chain seq x y z
N LYS A 1 2.20 -4.42 -23.00
CA LYS A 1 2.21 -5.87 -22.70
C LYS A 1 3.03 -6.67 -23.74
N TRP A 2 2.69 -6.59 -25.02
CA TRP A 2 3.37 -7.37 -26.09
C TRP A 2 4.88 -7.13 -26.16
N ARG A 3 5.34 -5.86 -26.15
CA ARG A 3 6.78 -5.51 -26.17
C ARG A 3 7.50 -6.06 -24.93
N ARG A 4 6.92 -5.90 -23.74
CA ARG A 4 7.52 -6.39 -22.49
C ARG A 4 7.67 -7.91 -22.48
N LYS A 5 6.63 -8.65 -22.92
CA LYS A 5 6.67 -10.12 -22.98
C LYS A 5 7.78 -10.65 -23.92
N ARG A 6 8.24 -9.83 -24.87
CA ARG A 6 9.35 -10.14 -25.80
C ARG A 6 10.70 -9.52 -25.36
N GLY A 7 10.84 -9.18 -24.09
CA GLY A 7 12.07 -8.61 -23.55
C GLY A 7 12.34 -7.15 -23.93
N ARG A 8 11.47 -6.49 -24.72
CA ARG A 8 11.62 -5.11 -25.16
C ARG A 8 11.07 -4.12 -24.14
N VAL A 9 11.64 -4.14 -22.92
CA VAL A 9 11.17 -3.30 -21.79
C VAL A 9 11.34 -1.81 -22.10
N ASP A 10 12.45 -1.41 -22.70
CA ASP A 10 12.72 -0.01 -23.03
C ASP A 10 11.71 0.55 -24.04
N GLY A 11 11.31 -0.24 -25.05
CA GLY A 11 10.26 0.16 -25.97
C GLY A 11 8.86 0.22 -25.33
N SER A 12 8.62 -0.52 -24.25
CA SER A 12 7.39 -0.39 -23.45
C SER A 12 7.42 0.89 -22.60
N LEU A 13 8.57 1.19 -22.02
CA LEU A 13 8.80 2.42 -21.25
C LEU A 13 8.60 3.67 -22.10
N GLU A 14 9.15 3.68 -23.33
CA GLU A 14 9.00 4.79 -24.28
C GLU A 14 7.52 5.12 -24.54
N ILE A 15 6.69 4.10 -24.76
CA ILE A 15 5.25 4.29 -24.95
C ILE A 15 4.62 4.90 -23.70
N LEU A 16 4.89 4.35 -22.50
CA LEU A 16 4.31 4.86 -21.26
C LEU A 16 4.70 6.30 -20.95
N LEU A 17 5.89 6.73 -21.37
CA LEU A 17 6.35 8.12 -21.20
C LEU A 17 5.69 9.09 -22.18
N LYS A 18 5.29 8.63 -23.38
CA LYS A 18 4.67 9.45 -24.43
C LYS A 18 3.16 9.56 -24.30
N ILE A 19 2.50 8.62 -23.63
CA ILE A 19 1.04 8.62 -23.50
C ILE A 19 0.57 9.80 -22.65
N LYS A 20 -0.36 10.57 -23.22
CA LYS A 20 -1.09 11.61 -22.49
C LYS A 20 -1.98 10.96 -21.45
N ASN A 21 -1.86 11.44 -20.22
CA ASN A 21 -2.58 10.90 -19.07
C ASN A 21 -3.81 11.75 -18.77
N THR A 22 -4.73 11.84 -19.70
CA THR A 22 -6.01 12.52 -19.53
C THR A 22 -7.14 11.50 -19.50
N LYS A 23 -8.22 11.79 -18.78
CA LYS A 23 -9.42 10.94 -18.74
C LYS A 23 -9.96 10.65 -20.14
N ASP A 24 -9.91 11.63 -21.02
CA ASP A 24 -10.41 11.53 -22.40
C ASP A 24 -9.55 10.59 -23.26
N TYR A 25 -8.28 10.45 -22.94
CA TYR A 25 -7.37 9.60 -23.71
C TYR A 25 -7.24 8.19 -23.13
N MET A 26 -7.35 8.04 -21.82
CA MET A 26 -7.18 6.75 -21.14
C MET A 26 -8.52 6.14 -20.75
N VAL A 27 -9.19 5.50 -21.72
CA VAL A 27 -10.49 4.85 -21.52
C VAL A 27 -10.46 3.74 -20.46
N ARG A 28 -9.36 3.02 -20.32
CA ARG A 28 -9.18 1.93 -19.37
C ARG A 28 -7.84 2.05 -18.61
N PRO A 29 -7.74 3.02 -17.67
CA PRO A 29 -6.50 3.27 -16.93
C PRO A 29 -6.07 2.07 -16.06
N ASP A 30 -7.01 1.25 -15.56
CA ASP A 30 -6.78 0.00 -14.87
C ASP A 30 -5.94 -1.00 -15.70
N LYS A 31 -6.22 -1.13 -16.98
CA LYS A 31 -5.45 -2.00 -17.88
C LYS A 31 -4.03 -1.49 -18.14
N TRP A 32 -3.84 -0.18 -18.12
CA TRP A 32 -2.52 0.44 -18.21
C TRP A 32 -1.73 0.31 -16.91
N TRP A 33 -2.42 0.31 -15.76
CA TRP A 33 -1.79 0.15 -14.46
C TRP A 33 -0.99 -1.15 -14.35
N VAL A 34 -1.50 -2.26 -14.84
CA VAL A 34 -0.78 -3.54 -14.84
C VAL A 34 0.63 -3.41 -15.45
N GLU A 35 0.76 -2.73 -16.59
CA GLU A 35 2.07 -2.52 -17.22
C GLU A 35 2.92 -1.46 -16.50
N ARG A 36 2.29 -0.37 -16.01
CA ARG A 36 2.97 0.67 -15.23
C ARG A 36 3.56 0.10 -13.94
N GLY A 37 2.80 -0.70 -13.21
CA GLY A 37 3.26 -1.33 -11.97
C GLY A 37 4.44 -2.27 -12.19
N ILE A 38 4.39 -3.11 -13.23
CA ILE A 38 5.49 -4.03 -13.56
C ILE A 38 6.75 -3.27 -13.98
N ILE A 39 6.61 -2.29 -14.87
CA ILE A 39 7.74 -1.48 -15.36
C ILE A 39 8.28 -0.60 -14.24
N GLY A 40 7.42 -0.04 -13.40
CA GLY A 40 7.80 0.74 -12.23
C GLY A 40 8.69 -0.07 -11.27
N ARG A 41 8.29 -1.29 -10.91
CA ARG A 41 9.10 -2.20 -10.07
C ARG A 41 10.44 -2.53 -10.72
N SER A 42 10.46 -2.81 -12.02
CA SER A 42 11.71 -3.03 -12.77
C SER A 42 12.63 -1.81 -12.75
N LEU A 43 12.09 -0.60 -12.85
CA LEU A 43 12.86 0.64 -12.77
C LEU A 43 13.41 0.91 -11.37
N ILE A 44 12.66 0.55 -10.31
CA ILE A 44 13.15 0.62 -8.93
C ILE A 44 14.34 -0.32 -8.75
N TYR A 45 14.23 -1.56 -9.20
CA TYR A 45 15.33 -2.52 -9.17
C TYR A 45 16.58 -2.00 -9.89
N LYS A 46 16.39 -1.32 -11.03
CA LYS A 46 17.46 -0.66 -11.80
C LYS A 46 17.89 0.69 -11.20
N LYS A 47 17.41 1.07 -10.02
CA LYS A 47 17.71 2.35 -9.35
C LYS A 47 17.31 3.61 -10.15
N LYS A 48 16.41 3.48 -11.13
CA LYS A 48 15.89 4.59 -11.94
C LYS A 48 14.65 5.22 -11.29
N TYR A 49 14.79 5.69 -10.05
CA TYR A 49 13.69 6.07 -9.17
C TYR A 49 12.81 7.21 -9.70
N LYS A 50 13.42 8.28 -10.27
CA LYS A 50 12.68 9.40 -10.87
C LYS A 50 11.77 8.94 -12.02
N THR A 51 12.29 8.05 -12.87
CA THR A 51 11.51 7.48 -13.97
C THR A 51 10.45 6.52 -13.48
N ALA A 52 10.76 5.71 -12.45
CA ALA A 52 9.79 4.83 -11.80
C ALA A 52 8.61 5.64 -11.25
N TYR A 53 8.89 6.69 -10.50
CA TYR A 53 7.87 7.58 -9.96
C TYR A 53 7.00 8.17 -11.07
N LYS A 54 7.60 8.76 -12.11
CA LYS A 54 6.88 9.34 -13.26
C LYS A 54 5.93 8.33 -13.91
N ILE A 55 6.34 7.06 -14.04
CA ILE A 55 5.50 6.01 -14.64
C ILE A 55 4.37 5.59 -13.71
N VAL A 56 4.64 5.44 -12.43
CA VAL A 56 3.70 4.91 -11.45
C VAL A 56 2.66 5.96 -11.07
N SER A 57 3.07 7.17 -10.75
CA SER A 57 2.17 8.25 -10.32
C SER A 57 1.24 8.76 -11.44
N ASN A 58 1.61 8.49 -12.69
CA ASN A 58 0.85 8.94 -13.85
C ASN A 58 -0.17 7.87 -14.30
N HIS A 59 -1.04 7.39 -13.39
CA HIS A 59 -1.93 6.24 -13.63
C HIS A 59 -3.34 6.60 -14.14
N ALA A 60 -3.81 7.83 -13.98
CA ALA A 60 -5.13 8.34 -14.40
C ALA A 60 -6.35 7.63 -13.78
N MET A 61 -6.16 6.76 -12.81
CA MET A 61 -7.25 6.14 -12.06
C MET A 61 -7.75 7.09 -10.96
N THR A 62 -8.98 6.92 -10.49
CA THR A 62 -9.60 7.75 -9.45
C THR A 62 -10.09 6.96 -8.25
N GLU A 63 -10.26 5.64 -8.40
CA GLU A 63 -10.82 4.76 -7.36
C GLU A 63 -10.45 3.30 -7.60
N GLY A 64 -10.77 2.45 -6.63
CA GLY A 64 -10.60 1.01 -6.72
C GLY A 64 -9.23 0.49 -6.24
N ALA A 65 -9.09 -0.83 -6.24
CA ALA A 65 -7.89 -1.48 -5.70
C ALA A 65 -6.60 -1.13 -6.47
N ASP A 66 -6.69 -1.01 -7.79
CA ASP A 66 -5.55 -0.64 -8.63
C ASP A 66 -5.13 0.82 -8.40
N TYR A 67 -6.09 1.73 -8.16
CA TYR A 67 -5.81 3.11 -7.73
C TYR A 67 -5.07 3.13 -6.40
N ALA A 68 -5.59 2.43 -5.40
CA ALA A 68 -4.97 2.37 -4.09
C ALA A 68 -3.53 1.83 -4.17
N GLU A 69 -3.29 0.75 -4.93
CA GLU A 69 -1.93 0.22 -5.12
C GLU A 69 -1.00 1.22 -5.84
N ALA A 70 -1.52 1.97 -6.82
CA ALA A 70 -0.76 2.99 -7.54
C ALA A 70 -0.37 4.16 -6.62
N GLU A 71 -1.30 4.65 -5.82
CA GLU A 71 -1.05 5.71 -4.85
C GLU A 71 -0.06 5.26 -3.78
N TRP A 72 -0.25 4.05 -3.21
CA TRP A 72 0.71 3.53 -2.25
C TRP A 72 2.12 3.40 -2.83
N MET A 73 2.25 2.84 -4.03
CA MET A 73 3.54 2.65 -4.68
C MET A 73 4.21 3.99 -5.01
N SER A 74 3.43 4.99 -5.43
CA SER A 74 3.91 6.36 -5.70
C SER A 74 4.45 7.02 -4.43
N GLY A 75 3.69 6.95 -3.34
CA GLY A 75 4.10 7.46 -2.02
C GLY A 75 5.37 6.78 -1.52
N TRP A 76 5.45 5.47 -1.65
CA TRP A 76 6.63 4.71 -1.23
C TRP A 76 7.89 5.10 -2.03
N ILE A 77 7.77 5.29 -3.35
CA ILE A 77 8.89 5.75 -4.18
C ILE A 77 9.30 7.17 -3.78
N ALA A 78 8.33 8.07 -3.61
CA ALA A 78 8.57 9.46 -3.22
C ALA A 78 9.32 9.55 -1.89
N LEU A 79 8.84 8.84 -0.85
CA LEU A 79 9.43 8.88 0.47
C LEU A 79 10.80 8.19 0.53
N SER A 80 10.86 6.96 0.04
CA SER A 80 12.03 6.09 0.27
C SER A 80 13.21 6.44 -0.62
N PHE A 81 12.96 6.78 -1.89
CA PHE A 81 14.01 6.95 -2.87
C PHE A 81 14.20 8.40 -3.35
N LEU A 82 13.13 9.18 -3.45
CA LEU A 82 13.23 10.58 -3.89
C LEU A 82 13.39 11.57 -2.74
N LYS A 83 13.18 11.10 -1.50
CA LYS A 83 13.24 11.94 -0.28
C LYS A 83 12.25 13.11 -0.31
N ASN A 84 11.15 12.96 -1.02
CA ASN A 84 10.11 13.97 -1.14
C ASN A 84 8.92 13.60 -0.26
N ALA A 85 8.97 14.02 1.00
CA ALA A 85 7.95 13.70 1.99
C ALA A 85 6.60 14.35 1.67
N GLN A 86 6.60 15.56 1.09
CA GLN A 86 5.36 16.25 0.72
C GLN A 86 4.57 15.50 -0.37
N GLN A 87 5.26 15.01 -1.39
CA GLN A 87 4.61 14.18 -2.42
C GLN A 87 4.15 12.83 -1.84
N ALA A 88 4.94 12.25 -0.94
CA ALA A 88 4.60 10.99 -0.29
C ALA A 88 3.34 11.13 0.57
N GLU A 89 3.22 12.20 1.34
CA GLU A 89 2.04 12.52 2.14
C GLU A 89 0.77 12.52 1.29
N ASN A 90 0.77 13.28 0.20
CA ASN A 90 -0.39 13.36 -0.71
C ASN A 90 -0.82 11.99 -1.21
N HIS A 91 0.14 11.18 -1.66
CA HIS A 91 -0.13 9.83 -2.16
C HIS A 91 -0.65 8.88 -1.05
N PHE A 92 -0.05 8.91 0.14
CA PHE A 92 -0.51 8.05 1.22
C PHE A 92 -1.87 8.47 1.79
N LEU A 93 -2.19 9.78 1.80
CA LEU A 93 -3.53 10.27 2.12
C LEU A 93 -4.56 9.81 1.09
N ASN A 94 -4.22 9.88 -0.20
CA ASN A 94 -5.08 9.36 -1.27
C ASN A 94 -5.29 7.85 -1.13
N PHE A 95 -4.24 7.09 -0.85
CA PHE A 95 -4.34 5.68 -0.55
C PHE A 95 -5.27 5.42 0.64
N TYR A 96 -5.01 6.05 1.80
CA TYR A 96 -5.75 5.82 3.04
C TYR A 96 -7.25 6.11 2.91
N ARG A 97 -7.60 7.19 2.21
CA ARG A 97 -9.00 7.58 1.96
C ARG A 97 -9.77 6.63 1.05
N ASN A 98 -9.08 5.80 0.30
CA ASN A 98 -9.69 4.90 -0.69
C ASN A 98 -9.59 3.41 -0.31
N VAL A 99 -9.29 3.10 0.95
CA VAL A 99 -9.24 1.74 1.47
C VAL A 99 -10.08 1.62 2.73
N SER A 100 -10.60 0.41 3.00
CA SER A 100 -11.48 0.14 4.16
C SER A 100 -11.05 -1.09 4.97
N TYR A 101 -10.20 -1.96 4.41
CA TYR A 101 -9.78 -3.17 5.12
C TYR A 101 -8.66 -2.90 6.12
N PRO A 102 -8.69 -3.55 7.32
CA PRO A 102 -7.69 -3.37 8.37
C PRO A 102 -6.24 -3.45 7.90
N ILE A 103 -5.93 -4.40 7.00
CA ILE A 103 -4.58 -4.56 6.45
C ILE A 103 -4.14 -3.35 5.62
N SER A 104 -5.05 -2.72 4.91
CA SER A 104 -4.76 -1.53 4.09
C SER A 104 -4.75 -0.26 4.93
N LEU A 105 -5.68 -0.11 5.87
CA LEU A 105 -5.74 1.01 6.80
C LEU A 105 -4.47 1.09 7.66
N SER A 106 -4.05 -0.02 8.25
CA SER A 106 -2.80 -0.07 9.02
C SER A 106 -1.57 0.27 8.17
N ARG A 107 -1.53 -0.22 6.92
CA ARG A 107 -0.45 0.10 5.97
C ARG A 107 -0.39 1.59 5.67
N GLY A 108 -1.54 2.22 5.38
CA GLY A 108 -1.63 3.66 5.12
C GLY A 108 -1.22 4.49 6.33
N SER A 109 -1.75 4.16 7.50
CA SER A 109 -1.42 4.84 8.76
C SER A 109 0.08 4.75 9.08
N TYR A 110 0.68 3.57 8.96
CA TYR A 110 2.11 3.40 9.21
C TYR A 110 2.96 4.27 8.28
N TRP A 111 2.66 4.28 6.98
CA TRP A 111 3.44 5.06 6.03
C TRP A 111 3.19 6.57 6.14
N LEU A 112 2.01 7.01 6.56
CA LEU A 112 1.74 8.40 6.95
C LEU A 112 2.56 8.78 8.19
N GLY A 113 2.55 7.94 9.24
CA GLY A 113 3.41 8.13 10.40
C GLY A 113 4.89 8.28 10.03
N LYS A 114 5.39 7.40 9.16
CA LYS A 114 6.77 7.48 8.62
C LYS A 114 7.03 8.76 7.82
N THR A 115 6.03 9.26 7.12
CA THR A 115 6.15 10.48 6.33
C THR A 115 6.27 11.70 7.24
N TYR A 116 5.39 11.82 8.24
CA TYR A 116 5.44 12.91 9.23
C TYR A 116 6.71 12.84 10.10
N GLU A 117 7.19 11.63 10.43
CA GLU A 117 8.50 11.44 11.07
C GLU A 117 9.64 12.05 10.22
N LYS A 118 9.58 11.92 8.89
CA LYS A 118 10.54 12.52 7.96
C LYS A 118 10.40 14.03 7.80
N ILE A 119 9.21 14.56 7.94
CA ILE A 119 8.93 16.01 7.94
C ILE A 119 9.41 16.66 9.25
N GLY A 120 9.52 15.89 10.33
CA GLY A 120 9.82 16.37 11.67
C GLY A 120 8.57 16.77 12.48
N ASP A 121 7.39 16.44 11.97
CA ASP A 121 6.11 16.65 12.66
C ASP A 121 5.80 15.43 13.54
N ILE A 122 6.34 15.46 14.75
CA ILE A 122 6.23 14.35 15.71
C ILE A 122 4.78 14.13 16.16
N GLU A 123 4.00 15.20 16.29
CA GLU A 123 2.60 15.12 16.72
C GLU A 123 1.77 14.33 15.71
N ASN A 124 1.78 14.72 14.45
CA ASN A 124 1.06 13.99 13.40
C ASN A 124 1.66 12.59 13.15
N SER A 125 2.97 12.42 13.28
CA SER A 125 3.60 11.10 13.21
C SER A 125 3.03 10.15 14.25
N ASN A 126 2.98 10.56 15.52
CA ASN A 126 2.43 9.75 16.62
C ASN A 126 0.92 9.49 16.42
N LYS A 127 0.16 10.48 15.97
CA LYS A 127 -1.26 10.32 15.67
C LYS A 127 -1.50 9.21 14.64
N TRP A 128 -0.74 9.20 13.56
CA TRP A 128 -0.88 8.19 12.54
C TRP A 128 -0.39 6.80 12.97
N PHE A 129 0.67 6.71 13.77
CA PHE A 129 1.08 5.43 14.36
C PHE A 129 0.04 4.92 15.37
N LEU A 130 -0.58 5.78 16.17
CA LEU A 130 -1.70 5.41 17.04
C LEU A 130 -2.89 4.88 16.23
N GLU A 131 -3.22 5.53 15.12
CA GLU A 131 -4.27 5.05 14.22
C GLU A 131 -3.95 3.66 13.67
N GLY A 132 -2.73 3.44 13.19
CA GLY A 132 -2.29 2.14 12.68
C GLY A 132 -2.28 1.06 13.76
N SER A 133 -1.94 1.40 15.00
CA SER A 133 -1.82 0.45 16.12
C SER A 133 -3.16 -0.18 16.56
N LYS A 134 -4.29 0.36 16.11
CA LYS A 134 -5.61 -0.25 16.33
C LYS A 134 -5.78 -1.60 15.62
N TYR A 135 -4.92 -1.93 14.66
CA TYR A 135 -5.03 -3.12 13.82
C TYR A 135 -3.93 -4.15 14.13
N LEU A 136 -3.82 -4.59 15.39
CA LEU A 136 -2.74 -5.46 15.89
C LEU A 136 -2.62 -6.82 15.20
N THR A 137 -3.68 -7.30 14.56
CA THR A 137 -3.65 -8.52 13.74
C THR A 137 -2.93 -8.38 12.41
N THR A 138 -2.51 -7.14 12.07
CA THR A 138 -1.82 -6.84 10.82
C THR A 138 -0.36 -6.50 11.05
N TYR A 139 0.50 -6.80 10.06
CA TYR A 139 1.93 -6.48 10.11
C TYR A 139 2.20 -4.99 10.40
N TYR A 140 1.55 -4.08 9.65
CA TYR A 140 1.76 -2.64 9.85
C TYR A 140 1.11 -2.12 11.13
N GLY A 141 0.07 -2.78 11.63
CA GLY A 141 -0.51 -2.49 12.94
C GLY A 141 0.48 -2.75 14.07
N GLN A 142 1.15 -3.89 14.02
CA GLN A 142 2.19 -4.24 15.00
C GLN A 142 3.38 -3.29 14.91
N LEU A 143 3.85 -2.95 13.71
CA LEU A 143 4.92 -1.97 13.52
C LEU A 143 4.54 -0.59 14.05
N SER A 144 3.28 -0.18 13.87
CA SER A 144 2.77 1.09 14.40
C SER A 144 2.71 1.08 15.91
N HIS A 145 2.24 -0.02 16.51
CA HIS A 145 2.23 -0.20 17.97
C HIS A 145 3.64 -0.09 18.58
N MET A 146 4.61 -0.75 17.98
CA MET A 146 6.01 -0.66 18.41
C MET A 146 6.58 0.75 18.36
N LYS A 147 6.03 1.63 17.52
CA LYS A 147 6.44 3.05 17.44
C LYS A 147 5.91 3.88 18.58
N VAL A 148 4.67 3.64 19.03
CA VAL A 148 4.01 4.46 20.07
C VAL A 148 4.03 3.83 21.46
N LYS A 149 4.18 2.51 21.52
CA LYS A 149 4.15 1.72 22.76
C LYS A 149 5.26 0.66 22.78
N PRO A 150 6.53 1.04 22.71
CA PRO A 150 7.65 0.11 22.49
C PRO A 150 7.87 -0.89 23.64
N GLN A 151 7.35 -0.60 24.84
CA GLN A 151 7.49 -1.44 26.02
C GLN A 151 6.25 -2.30 26.31
N GLU A 152 5.14 -2.05 25.61
CA GLU A 152 3.92 -2.80 25.80
C GLU A 152 3.92 -4.06 24.93
N LYS A 153 3.50 -5.20 25.52
CA LYS A 153 3.26 -6.44 24.76
C LYS A 153 2.02 -6.27 23.89
N PHE A 154 1.99 -7.00 22.79
CA PHE A 154 0.78 -7.09 21.97
C PHE A 154 -0.28 -7.88 22.74
N GLU A 155 -1.34 -7.21 23.12
CA GLU A 155 -2.55 -7.85 23.63
C GLU A 155 -3.58 -7.83 22.51
N LEU A 156 -3.88 -9.00 21.97
CA LEU A 156 -5.01 -9.17 21.08
C LEU A 156 -6.24 -9.29 21.98
N ASP A 157 -7.32 -8.58 21.63
CA ASP A 157 -8.60 -8.80 22.28
C ASP A 157 -8.86 -10.29 22.31
N LYS A 158 -9.17 -10.82 23.50
CA LYS A 158 -9.55 -12.23 23.62
C LYS A 158 -10.70 -12.41 22.66
N LEU A 159 -10.51 -13.28 21.66
CA LEU A 159 -11.62 -13.74 20.85
C LEU A 159 -12.71 -14.13 21.84
N MET A 160 -13.91 -13.57 21.72
CA MET A 160 -15.07 -14.12 22.45
C MET A 160 -15.03 -15.61 22.18
N PHE A 161 -14.81 -16.38 23.23
CA PHE A 161 -14.78 -17.83 23.10
C PHE A 161 -16.07 -18.22 22.41
N VAL A 162 -15.95 -18.95 21.33
CA VAL A 162 -17.06 -19.67 20.74
C VAL A 162 -17.62 -20.53 21.90
N ASP A 163 -18.92 -20.46 22.11
CA ASP A 163 -19.63 -21.21 23.14
C ASP A 163 -19.12 -22.66 23.13
N ASP A 164 -18.89 -23.24 24.31
CA ASP A 164 -18.36 -24.60 24.43
C ASP A 164 -19.18 -25.63 23.64
N ASP A 165 -20.49 -25.39 23.48
CA ASP A 165 -21.38 -26.20 22.66
C ASP A 165 -21.01 -26.16 21.15
N TYR A 166 -20.57 -25.01 20.65
CA TYR A 166 -20.15 -24.89 19.26
C TYR A 166 -18.79 -25.54 19.02
N GLU A 167 -17.91 -25.51 20.00
CA GLU A 167 -16.61 -26.18 19.95
C GLU A 167 -16.81 -27.71 19.90
N GLN A 168 -17.69 -28.26 20.71
CA GLN A 168 -18.04 -29.67 20.71
C GLN A 168 -18.70 -30.10 19.38
N GLU A 169 -19.63 -29.29 18.85
CA GLU A 169 -20.25 -29.54 17.55
C GLU A 169 -19.19 -29.52 16.41
N PHE A 170 -18.24 -28.59 16.48
CA PHE A 170 -17.16 -28.50 15.49
C PHE A 170 -16.28 -29.77 15.48
N TYR A 171 -15.82 -30.22 16.65
CA TYR A 171 -15.00 -31.43 16.76
C TYR A 171 -15.78 -32.73 16.52
N SER A 172 -17.09 -32.71 16.58
CA SER A 172 -17.93 -33.88 16.24
C SER A 172 -18.07 -34.11 14.74
N LYS A 173 -17.71 -33.14 13.90
CA LYS A 173 -17.77 -33.27 12.43
C LYS A 173 -16.71 -34.25 11.93
N LYS A 174 -17.13 -35.25 11.15
CA LYS A 174 -16.27 -36.33 10.60
C LYS A 174 -14.98 -35.87 9.90
N LEU A 175 -14.94 -34.63 9.39
CA LEU A 175 -13.76 -34.05 8.74
C LEU A 175 -12.71 -33.48 9.71
N VAL A 176 -13.06 -33.36 11.00
CA VAL A 176 -12.19 -32.81 12.04
C VAL A 176 -11.72 -33.90 13.01
N ALA A 177 -12.42 -35.02 13.06
CA ALA A 177 -12.13 -36.18 13.92
C ALA A 177 -11.12 -37.14 13.26
N ILE A 178 -9.96 -36.65 12.76
CA ILE A 178 -8.85 -37.45 12.26
C ILE A 178 -7.71 -37.45 13.25
#